data_75b46fc580661eb9aad80e70519dbc6c
#
_entry.id   75b46fc580661eb9aad80e70519dbc6c
#
_cell.length_a   1.000
_cell.length_b   1.000
_cell.length_c   1.000
_cell.angle_alpha   90.00
_cell.angle_beta   90.00
_cell.angle_gamma   90.00
#
_symmetry.space_group_name_H-M   'P 1'
#
loop_
_entity.id
_entity.type
_entity.pdbx_description
1 polymer ?
#
loop_
_entity_poly.entity_id
_entity_poly.type
_entity_poly.pdbx_seq_one_letter_code
_entity_poly.pdbx_strand_id
1 'polypeptide(L)'
;FSGHVVTRTTDTVTAGSAYKLWTTLKVPQGYSLRKHCEFLSPIIGAKAFRTMSAKRLFALGVGHMRRKKLEPGDRAEDLAEPMTTTIVKLDDLEWRVMTALKREFEPDELVPNLWDARAREAGVDLETFLQVAEGLNAKKVVGRFSTFLEHVKRLATGERVTKFNALFHWAVPTGREIEAGREVGRHYCMTHAYWREGGPEFKNVNVMGVVHGTEKESVLAHKAAIDKHLQEAGIEVSYTNVFWGGRSEIKPSEISP
;
A
#
# COMPACT_ATOMS: atom_id res chain seq x y z
N PHE A 1 -10.55 -7.00 9.78
CA PHE A 1 -9.29 -6.21 9.76
C PHE A 1 -8.50 -6.34 8.45
N SER A 2 -9.08 -6.89 7.37
CA SER A 2 -8.46 -7.00 6.06
C SER A 2 -8.87 -5.80 5.19
N GLY A 3 -7.91 -5.00 4.76
CA GLY A 3 -8.17 -3.85 3.90
C GLY A 3 -8.07 -4.21 2.42
N HIS A 4 -7.07 -4.99 2.05
CA HIS A 4 -6.82 -5.39 0.68
C HIS A 4 -6.48 -6.88 0.63
N VAL A 5 -7.15 -7.62 -0.21
CA VAL A 5 -6.89 -9.04 -0.48
C VAL A 5 -6.59 -9.21 -1.95
N VAL A 6 -5.50 -9.86 -2.30
CA VAL A 6 -5.07 -10.06 -3.68
C VAL A 6 -4.44 -11.43 -3.87
N THR A 7 -4.78 -12.11 -4.96
CA THR A 7 -4.03 -13.30 -5.38
C THR A 7 -2.79 -12.87 -6.13
N ARG A 8 -1.67 -13.57 -5.90
CA ARG A 8 -0.42 -13.27 -6.61
C ARG A 8 0.18 -14.53 -7.22
N THR A 9 0.80 -14.33 -8.37
CA THR A 9 1.51 -15.35 -9.12
C THR A 9 2.88 -14.83 -9.53
N THR A 10 3.75 -15.74 -9.90
CA THR A 10 5.07 -15.46 -10.50
C THR A 10 5.16 -16.15 -11.86
N ASP A 11 5.96 -15.63 -12.79
CA ASP A 11 6.10 -16.22 -14.12
C ASP A 11 6.76 -17.60 -14.09
N THR A 12 7.62 -17.83 -13.09
CA THR A 12 8.30 -19.10 -12.84
C THR A 12 8.21 -19.44 -11.36
N VAL A 13 8.49 -20.68 -11.00
CA VAL A 13 8.60 -21.07 -9.58
C VAL A 13 9.83 -20.37 -8.98
N THR A 14 9.60 -19.57 -7.96
CA THR A 14 10.62 -18.76 -7.28
C THR A 14 10.34 -18.68 -5.79
N ALA A 15 11.25 -18.08 -5.01
CA ALA A 15 11.07 -17.92 -3.58
C ALA A 15 9.76 -17.21 -3.26
N GLY A 16 8.98 -17.75 -2.33
CA GLY A 16 7.68 -17.24 -1.92
C GLY A 16 6.53 -17.51 -2.90
N SER A 17 6.76 -18.09 -4.09
CA SER A 17 5.72 -18.31 -5.11
C SER A 17 4.59 -19.25 -4.67
N ALA A 18 4.79 -20.02 -3.59
CA ALA A 18 3.75 -20.84 -2.97
C ALA A 18 2.71 -20.00 -2.19
N TYR A 19 3.06 -18.78 -1.77
CA TYR A 19 2.16 -17.89 -1.06
C TYR A 19 1.30 -17.12 -2.07
N LYS A 20 0.12 -17.67 -2.36
CA LYS A 20 -0.78 -17.16 -3.41
C LYS A 20 -1.72 -16.06 -2.95
N LEU A 21 -2.17 -16.09 -1.69
CA LEU A 21 -3.09 -15.11 -1.13
C LEU A 21 -2.31 -14.10 -0.29
N TRP A 22 -2.45 -12.83 -0.64
CA TRP A 22 -1.82 -11.73 0.05
C TRP A 22 -2.88 -10.79 0.60
N THR A 23 -2.71 -10.35 1.82
CA THR A 23 -3.65 -9.43 2.44
C THR A 23 -2.94 -8.39 3.31
N THR A 24 -3.47 -7.17 3.31
CA THR A 24 -3.10 -6.13 4.26
C THR A 24 -3.98 -6.29 5.49
N LEU A 25 -3.42 -6.78 6.57
CA LEU A 25 -4.10 -6.89 7.86
C LEU A 25 -3.70 -5.75 8.76
N LYS A 26 -4.69 -5.10 9.35
CA LYS A 26 -4.52 -4.08 10.38
C LYS A 26 -5.30 -4.54 11.59
N VAL A 27 -4.63 -4.80 12.68
CA VAL A 27 -5.26 -5.20 13.95
C VAL A 27 -5.22 -4.04 14.92
N PRO A 28 -6.27 -3.84 15.74
CA PRO A 28 -6.30 -2.79 16.75
C PRO A 28 -5.16 -2.92 17.75
N GLN A 29 -4.85 -1.81 18.43
CA GLN A 29 -3.88 -1.81 19.52
C GLN A 29 -4.27 -2.83 20.59
N GLY A 30 -3.29 -3.57 21.12
CA GLY A 30 -3.52 -4.65 22.08
C GLY A 30 -3.81 -6.02 21.47
N TYR A 31 -4.07 -6.10 20.16
CA TYR A 31 -4.25 -7.35 19.46
C TYR A 31 -2.95 -7.82 18.80
N SER A 32 -2.76 -9.13 18.74
CA SER A 32 -1.60 -9.73 18.08
C SER A 32 -1.92 -10.06 16.62
N LEU A 33 -1.18 -9.44 15.68
CA LEU A 33 -1.26 -9.78 14.26
C LEU A 33 -1.05 -11.27 14.01
N ARG A 34 -0.09 -11.87 14.71
CA ARG A 34 0.20 -13.30 14.58
C ARG A 34 -0.98 -14.19 15.02
N LYS A 35 -1.56 -13.93 16.20
CA LYS A 35 -2.75 -14.65 16.68
C LYS A 35 -3.95 -14.47 15.73
N HIS A 36 -4.10 -13.30 15.16
CA HIS A 36 -5.14 -13.05 14.16
C HIS A 36 -4.92 -13.89 12.89
N CYS A 37 -3.69 -14.00 12.39
CA CYS A 37 -3.36 -14.88 11.28
C CYS A 37 -3.57 -16.35 11.61
N GLU A 38 -3.23 -16.79 12.82
CA GLU A 38 -3.46 -18.17 13.32
C GLU A 38 -4.97 -18.48 13.35
N PHE A 39 -5.80 -17.52 13.74
CA PHE A 39 -7.26 -17.62 13.70
C PHE A 39 -7.82 -17.68 12.27
N LEU A 40 -7.33 -16.83 11.35
CA LEU A 40 -7.83 -16.79 9.97
C LEU A 40 -7.41 -18.01 9.14
N SER A 41 -6.21 -18.55 9.39
CA SER A 41 -5.64 -19.61 8.55
C SER A 41 -6.55 -20.83 8.37
N PRO A 42 -7.13 -21.45 9.40
CA PRO A 42 -8.05 -22.57 9.24
C PRO A 42 -9.36 -22.17 8.54
N ILE A 43 -9.85 -20.96 8.75
CA ILE A 43 -11.10 -20.46 8.13
C ILE A 43 -10.97 -20.39 6.61
N ILE A 44 -9.81 -19.97 6.13
CA ILE A 44 -9.54 -19.83 4.67
C ILE A 44 -8.84 -21.05 4.08
N GLY A 45 -8.59 -22.11 4.87
CA GLY A 45 -7.89 -23.31 4.43
C GLY A 45 -6.41 -23.08 4.10
N ALA A 46 -5.78 -22.08 4.69
CA ALA A 46 -4.35 -21.80 4.45
C ALA A 46 -3.48 -22.85 5.14
N LYS A 47 -2.51 -23.41 4.41
CA LYS A 47 -1.55 -24.40 4.94
C LYS A 47 -0.42 -23.75 5.76
N ALA A 48 -0.11 -22.48 5.46
CA ALA A 48 0.90 -21.70 6.14
C ALA A 48 0.62 -20.22 5.92
N PHE A 49 1.16 -19.37 6.79
CA PHE A 49 1.15 -17.93 6.60
C PHE A 49 2.51 -17.33 6.95
N ARG A 50 2.79 -16.16 6.37
CA ARG A 50 3.95 -15.33 6.68
C ARG A 50 3.51 -13.90 6.95
N THR A 51 3.83 -13.37 8.13
CA THR A 51 3.62 -11.96 8.43
C THR A 51 4.81 -11.14 7.93
N MET A 52 4.52 -10.03 7.25
CA MET A 52 5.50 -9.08 6.72
C MET A 52 5.14 -7.68 7.19
N SER A 53 5.43 -7.38 8.45
CA SER A 53 5.12 -6.07 9.03
C SER A 53 5.95 -4.97 8.35
N ALA A 54 5.27 -3.87 7.98
CA ALA A 54 5.95 -2.71 7.43
C ALA A 54 6.75 -2.00 8.53
N LYS A 55 8.06 -1.88 8.34
CA LYS A 55 8.94 -1.13 9.25
C LYS A 55 9.05 0.33 8.84
N ARG A 56 9.06 0.59 7.53
CA ARG A 56 9.07 1.93 6.93
C ARG A 56 8.31 1.93 5.61
N LEU A 57 7.75 3.08 5.28
CA LEU A 57 7.20 3.36 3.95
C LEU A 57 8.08 4.43 3.29
N PHE A 58 8.31 4.32 1.99
CA PHE A 58 9.10 5.28 1.21
C PHE A 58 8.28 5.90 0.07
N ALA A 59 7.21 5.24 -0.34
CA ALA A 59 6.22 5.78 -1.25
C ALA A 59 4.83 5.30 -0.84
N LEU A 60 3.88 6.21 -0.86
CA LEU A 60 2.46 5.95 -0.67
C LEU A 60 1.69 6.92 -1.55
N GLY A 61 1.20 6.47 -2.68
CA GLY A 61 0.54 7.41 -3.58
C GLY A 61 -0.10 6.79 -4.81
N VAL A 62 -0.80 7.64 -5.55
CA VAL A 62 -1.43 7.36 -6.83
C VAL A 62 -0.81 8.19 -7.96
N GLY A 63 0.45 8.61 -7.79
CA GLY A 63 1.14 9.48 -8.73
C GLY A 63 1.15 8.96 -10.16
N HIS A 64 1.27 7.64 -10.33
CA HIS A 64 1.23 6.96 -11.63
C HIS A 64 -0.08 7.20 -12.40
N MET A 65 -1.21 7.39 -11.69
CA MET A 65 -2.51 7.65 -12.32
C MET A 65 -2.62 9.07 -12.89
N ARG A 66 -1.79 9.99 -12.41
CA ARG A 66 -1.80 11.40 -12.79
C ARG A 66 -0.72 11.77 -13.79
N ARG A 67 0.28 10.92 -13.98
CA ARG A 67 1.41 11.17 -14.87
C ARG A 67 1.21 10.40 -16.17
N LYS A 68 1.04 11.13 -17.25
CA LYS A 68 1.02 10.58 -18.60
C LYS A 68 2.48 10.33 -19.05
N LYS A 69 2.75 9.18 -19.66
CA LYS A 69 4.03 8.82 -20.28
C LYS A 69 5.20 8.83 -19.27
N LEU A 70 5.13 7.95 -18.26
CA LEU A 70 6.30 7.66 -17.43
C LEU A 70 7.28 6.77 -18.21
N GLU A 71 8.50 7.25 -18.32
CA GLU A 71 9.59 6.45 -18.90
C GLU A 71 10.28 5.61 -17.81
N PRO A 72 10.82 4.44 -18.18
CA PRO A 72 11.62 3.65 -17.25
C PRO A 72 12.83 4.43 -16.73
N GLY A 73 12.92 4.55 -15.40
CA GLY A 73 13.99 5.32 -14.75
C GLY A 73 13.59 6.72 -14.29
N ASP A 74 12.44 7.23 -14.73
CA ASP A 74 11.92 8.52 -14.26
C ASP A 74 11.79 8.54 -12.74
N ARG A 75 12.46 9.51 -12.11
CA ARG A 75 12.51 9.64 -10.65
C ARG A 75 12.67 11.09 -10.20
N ALA A 76 12.36 11.37 -8.94
CA ALA A 76 12.66 12.62 -8.31
C ALA A 76 14.20 12.79 -8.12
N GLU A 77 14.66 14.03 -8.11
CA GLU A 77 16.06 14.34 -7.76
C GLU A 77 16.33 14.01 -6.28
N ASP A 78 15.39 14.40 -5.42
CA ASP A 78 15.47 14.14 -3.99
C ASP A 78 15.14 12.67 -3.67
N LEU A 79 15.80 12.17 -2.62
CA LEU A 79 15.54 10.85 -2.05
C LEU A 79 14.16 10.83 -1.37
N ALA A 80 13.47 9.68 -1.46
CA ALA A 80 12.21 9.51 -0.75
C ALA A 80 12.42 9.55 0.78
N GLU A 81 11.55 10.29 1.48
CA GLU A 81 11.62 10.35 2.94
C GLU A 81 10.96 9.13 3.57
N PRO A 82 11.64 8.45 4.53
CA PRO A 82 11.08 7.31 5.20
C PRO A 82 9.97 7.72 6.17
N MET A 83 8.78 7.17 5.97
CA MET A 83 7.63 7.37 6.85
C MET A 83 7.52 6.22 7.84
N THR A 84 7.33 6.55 9.11
CA THR A 84 6.99 5.58 10.16
C THR A 84 5.49 5.49 10.36
N THR A 85 4.98 4.29 10.56
CA THR A 85 3.63 4.12 11.09
C THR A 85 3.68 4.37 12.60
N THR A 86 3.00 5.41 13.06
CA THR A 86 2.90 5.71 14.49
C THR A 86 1.64 5.06 15.04
N ILE A 87 1.77 4.39 16.18
CA ILE A 87 0.59 3.90 16.92
C ILE A 87 0.10 5.07 17.77
N VAL A 88 -1.09 5.56 17.48
CA VAL A 88 -1.72 6.66 18.20
C VAL A 88 -2.96 6.13 18.92
N LYS A 89 -3.07 6.41 20.20
CA LYS A 89 -4.29 6.14 20.95
C LYS A 89 -5.30 7.25 20.65
N LEU A 90 -6.49 6.86 20.22
CA LEU A 90 -7.59 7.76 19.93
C LEU A 90 -8.62 7.68 21.08
N ASP A 91 -9.23 8.82 21.38
CA ASP A 91 -10.39 8.87 22.26
C ASP A 91 -11.69 8.54 21.50
N ASP A 92 -12.82 8.48 22.21
CA ASP A 92 -14.10 8.09 21.63
C ASP A 92 -14.61 9.07 20.58
N LEU A 93 -14.33 10.37 20.72
CA LEU A 93 -14.72 11.38 19.76
C LEU A 93 -13.86 11.27 18.48
N GLU A 94 -12.56 11.13 18.64
CA GLU A 94 -11.62 10.90 17.54
C GLU A 94 -11.98 9.63 16.75
N TRP A 95 -12.37 8.55 17.45
CA TRP A 95 -12.83 7.32 16.82
C TRP A 95 -14.11 7.52 15.99
N ARG A 96 -15.10 8.24 16.53
CA ARG A 96 -16.35 8.53 15.81
C ARG A 96 -16.09 9.37 14.56
N VAL A 97 -15.29 10.43 14.68
CA VAL A 97 -14.92 11.29 13.55
C VAL A 97 -14.11 10.51 12.52
N MET A 98 -13.12 9.72 12.94
CA MET A 98 -12.34 8.90 12.02
C MET A 98 -13.20 7.86 11.31
N THR A 99 -14.16 7.26 11.98
CA THR A 99 -15.10 6.30 11.39
C THR A 99 -15.95 6.96 10.31
N ALA A 100 -16.45 8.16 10.56
CA ALA A 100 -17.20 8.93 9.57
C ALA A 100 -16.33 9.40 8.40
N LEU A 101 -15.08 9.83 8.65
CA LEU A 101 -14.13 10.23 7.62
C LEU A 101 -13.77 9.10 6.64
N LYS A 102 -13.66 7.87 7.13
CA LYS A 102 -13.25 6.73 6.32
C LYS A 102 -14.39 6.11 5.51
N ARG A 103 -15.63 6.46 5.80
CA ARG A 103 -16.78 5.97 5.05
C ARG A 103 -16.78 6.55 3.64
N GLU A 104 -16.97 5.71 2.65
CA GLU A 104 -17.09 6.12 1.25
C GLU A 104 -18.33 7.00 1.06
N PHE A 105 -18.25 7.97 0.16
CA PHE A 105 -19.39 8.78 -0.24
C PHE A 105 -20.17 8.07 -1.34
N GLU A 106 -21.49 7.98 -1.17
CA GLU A 106 -22.37 7.61 -2.25
C GLU A 106 -22.52 8.80 -3.23
N PRO A 107 -22.87 8.57 -4.49
CA PRO A 107 -22.96 9.63 -5.49
C PRO A 107 -23.91 10.78 -5.10
N ASP A 108 -24.99 10.50 -4.39
CA ASP A 108 -25.98 11.46 -3.92
C ASP A 108 -25.52 12.25 -2.67
N GLU A 109 -24.48 11.79 -1.99
CA GLU A 109 -23.82 12.51 -0.90
C GLU A 109 -22.84 13.58 -1.36
N LEU A 110 -22.52 13.64 -2.68
CA LEU A 110 -21.60 14.61 -3.26
C LEU A 110 -22.29 15.96 -3.47
N VAL A 111 -22.55 16.65 -2.37
CA VAL A 111 -23.20 17.96 -2.30
C VAL A 111 -22.23 19.05 -1.84
N PRO A 112 -22.54 20.35 -2.03
CA PRO A 112 -21.62 21.44 -1.61
C PRO A 112 -21.21 21.36 -0.14
N ASN A 113 -22.12 20.95 0.75
CA ASN A 113 -21.86 20.79 2.19
C ASN A 113 -21.52 19.34 2.53
N LEU A 114 -20.53 18.78 1.86
CA LEU A 114 -20.13 17.37 1.91
C LEU A 114 -19.97 16.82 3.33
N TRP A 115 -19.43 17.62 4.25
CA TRP A 115 -19.08 17.18 5.60
C TRP A 115 -20.22 17.27 6.62
N ASP A 116 -21.32 17.95 6.32
CA ASP A 116 -22.46 18.08 7.25
C ASP A 116 -23.06 16.73 7.61
N ALA A 117 -23.20 15.82 6.63
CA ALA A 117 -23.71 14.47 6.86
C ALA A 117 -22.74 13.66 7.74
N ARG A 118 -21.43 13.81 7.52
CA ARG A 118 -20.40 13.11 8.29
C ARG A 118 -20.29 13.62 9.72
N ALA A 119 -20.46 14.92 9.93
CA ALA A 119 -20.50 15.54 11.26
C ALA A 119 -21.71 14.99 12.07
N ARG A 120 -22.90 14.96 11.45
CA ARG A 120 -24.10 14.36 12.07
C ARG A 120 -23.90 12.87 12.38
N GLU A 121 -23.28 12.10 11.49
CA GLU A 121 -22.97 10.68 11.71
C GLU A 121 -22.02 10.50 12.91
N ALA A 122 -21.04 11.38 13.07
CA ALA A 122 -20.13 11.40 14.21
C ALA A 122 -20.79 11.93 15.49
N GLY A 123 -22.02 12.50 15.41
CA GLY A 123 -22.74 13.05 16.54
C GLY A 123 -22.18 14.37 17.05
N VAL A 124 -21.67 15.23 16.14
CA VAL A 124 -21.10 16.54 16.45
C VAL A 124 -21.55 17.58 15.40
N ASP A 125 -21.31 18.87 15.69
CA ASP A 125 -21.44 19.93 14.70
C ASP A 125 -20.27 19.92 13.70
N LEU A 126 -20.42 20.65 12.60
CA LEU A 126 -19.44 20.69 11.53
C LEU A 126 -18.09 21.27 11.99
N GLU A 127 -18.10 22.30 12.83
CA GLU A 127 -16.88 22.94 13.32
C GLU A 127 -16.04 21.96 14.15
N THR A 128 -16.68 21.28 15.12
CA THR A 128 -16.07 20.23 15.94
C THR A 128 -15.54 19.09 15.07
N PHE A 129 -16.33 18.65 14.07
CA PHE A 129 -15.91 17.60 13.16
C PHE A 129 -14.63 17.95 12.41
N LEU A 130 -14.56 19.15 11.83
CA LEU A 130 -13.39 19.61 11.07
C LEU A 130 -12.17 19.79 11.98
N GLN A 131 -12.35 20.36 13.18
CA GLN A 131 -11.27 20.53 14.16
C GLN A 131 -10.66 19.19 14.56
N VAL A 132 -11.49 18.19 14.85
CA VAL A 132 -11.01 16.84 15.21
C VAL A 132 -10.33 16.18 14.00
N ALA A 133 -10.88 16.33 12.79
CA ALA A 133 -10.28 15.80 11.56
C ALA A 133 -8.87 16.38 11.31
N GLU A 134 -8.69 17.69 11.50
CA GLU A 134 -7.39 18.36 11.44
C GLU A 134 -6.43 17.83 12.52
N GLY A 135 -6.92 17.62 13.74
CA GLY A 135 -6.16 17.00 14.82
C GLY A 135 -5.68 15.59 14.47
N LEU A 136 -6.54 14.76 13.89
CA LEU A 136 -6.19 13.42 13.39
C LEU A 136 -5.13 13.47 12.28
N ASN A 137 -5.22 14.44 11.38
CA ASN A 137 -4.22 14.68 10.36
C ASN A 137 -2.87 15.12 10.96
N ALA A 138 -2.88 16.03 11.92
CA ALA A 138 -1.68 16.46 12.63
C ALA A 138 -0.99 15.32 13.39
N LYS A 139 -1.77 14.40 13.98
CA LYS A 139 -1.29 13.16 14.61
C LYS A 139 -0.78 12.12 13.60
N LYS A 140 -0.84 12.38 12.30
CA LYS A 140 -0.49 11.44 11.21
C LYS A 140 -1.33 10.15 11.20
N VAL A 141 -2.52 10.19 11.76
CA VAL A 141 -3.51 9.11 11.70
C VAL A 141 -4.10 9.03 10.30
N VAL A 142 -4.39 10.18 9.71
CA VAL A 142 -4.79 10.30 8.31
C VAL A 142 -3.53 10.32 7.46
N GLY A 143 -3.19 9.19 6.86
CA GLY A 143 -1.98 9.07 6.03
C GLY A 143 -2.14 9.73 4.66
N ARG A 144 -3.31 9.59 4.06
CA ARG A 144 -3.67 10.21 2.80
C ARG A 144 -5.19 10.34 2.73
N PHE A 145 -5.64 11.52 2.38
CA PHE A 145 -7.03 11.76 2.03
C PHE A 145 -7.10 12.24 0.57
N SER A 146 -7.70 11.44 -0.29
CA SER A 146 -7.83 11.78 -1.71
C SER A 146 -8.93 10.95 -2.36
N THR A 147 -9.45 11.42 -3.48
CA THR A 147 -10.28 10.60 -4.36
C THR A 147 -9.50 9.34 -4.75
N PHE A 148 -10.08 8.18 -4.48
CA PHE A 148 -9.53 6.90 -4.88
C PHE A 148 -10.16 6.47 -6.21
N LEU A 149 -9.33 6.32 -7.23
CA LEU A 149 -9.76 5.75 -8.50
C LEU A 149 -9.56 4.23 -8.46
N GLU A 150 -10.65 3.48 -8.46
CA GLU A 150 -10.60 2.02 -8.55
C GLU A 150 -10.13 1.56 -9.93
N HIS A 151 -8.82 1.59 -10.13
CA HIS A 151 -8.18 1.22 -11.40
C HIS A 151 -8.39 -0.24 -11.82
N VAL A 152 -8.89 -1.09 -10.95
CA VAL A 152 -9.25 -2.48 -11.25
C VAL A 152 -10.66 -2.61 -11.83
N LYS A 153 -11.54 -1.63 -11.64
CA LYS A 153 -12.86 -1.59 -12.27
C LYS A 153 -12.74 -1.15 -13.74
N ARG A 154 -13.71 -1.54 -14.53
CA ARG A 154 -13.80 -1.07 -15.92
C ARG A 154 -14.38 0.33 -15.96
N LEU A 155 -13.82 1.17 -16.81
CA LEU A 155 -14.42 2.45 -17.16
C LEU A 155 -15.76 2.23 -17.88
N ALA A 156 -16.56 3.28 -18.03
CA ALA A 156 -17.79 3.25 -18.83
C ALA A 156 -17.53 2.80 -20.29
N THR A 157 -16.31 3.03 -20.79
CA THR A 157 -15.85 2.53 -22.11
C THR A 157 -15.58 1.02 -22.15
N GLY A 158 -15.65 0.31 -21.02
CA GLY A 158 -15.29 -1.10 -20.89
C GLY A 158 -13.80 -1.37 -20.68
N GLU A 159 -12.94 -0.37 -20.79
CA GLU A 159 -11.50 -0.47 -20.59
C GLU A 159 -11.12 -0.46 -19.13
N ARG A 160 -9.98 -1.07 -18.78
CA ARG A 160 -9.35 -0.94 -17.47
C ARG A 160 -8.27 0.13 -17.50
N VAL A 161 -8.20 0.94 -16.45
CA VAL A 161 -7.17 1.96 -16.29
C VAL A 161 -5.78 1.34 -16.16
N THR A 162 -5.69 0.18 -15.48
CA THR A 162 -4.48 -0.64 -15.43
C THR A 162 -4.83 -2.12 -15.62
N LYS A 163 -3.93 -2.88 -16.26
CA LYS A 163 -4.10 -4.31 -16.50
C LYS A 163 -3.17 -5.14 -15.61
N PHE A 164 -2.03 -4.60 -15.24
CA PHE A 164 -0.99 -5.26 -14.47
C PHE A 164 -0.74 -4.54 -13.15
N ASN A 165 -0.66 -5.34 -12.07
CA ASN A 165 -0.23 -4.92 -10.74
C ASN A 165 0.96 -5.80 -10.40
N ALA A 166 2.13 -5.21 -10.26
CA ALA A 166 3.35 -5.93 -9.91
C ALA A 166 3.83 -5.52 -8.52
N LEU A 167 4.20 -6.53 -7.73
CA LEU A 167 4.95 -6.33 -6.49
C LEU A 167 6.39 -6.77 -6.74
N PHE A 168 7.28 -5.81 -6.75
CA PHE A 168 8.72 -6.03 -6.88
C PHE A 168 9.33 -6.30 -5.52
N HIS A 169 10.28 -7.21 -5.48
CA HIS A 169 11.03 -7.58 -4.29
C HIS A 169 12.53 -7.42 -4.52
N TRP A 170 13.23 -6.95 -3.49
CA TRP A 170 14.69 -6.86 -3.45
C TRP A 170 15.20 -7.36 -2.10
N ALA A 171 16.23 -8.18 -2.12
CA ALA A 171 17.01 -8.54 -0.95
C ALA A 171 18.29 -7.71 -0.95
N VAL A 172 18.33 -6.67 -0.13
CA VAL A 172 19.50 -5.81 0.05
C VAL A 172 20.20 -6.15 1.37
N PRO A 173 21.50 -5.80 1.54
CA PRO A 173 22.24 -6.08 2.76
C PRO A 173 21.55 -5.48 3.99
N THR A 174 21.57 -6.22 5.08
CA THR A 174 21.05 -5.75 6.38
C THR A 174 21.73 -4.45 6.78
N GLY A 175 20.94 -3.46 7.18
CA GLY A 175 21.38 -2.11 7.52
C GLY A 175 21.31 -1.12 6.36
N ARG A 176 21.11 -1.58 5.10
CA ARG A 176 20.95 -0.71 3.92
C ARG A 176 19.51 -0.57 3.43
N GLU A 177 18.53 -1.09 4.19
CA GLU A 177 17.12 -1.07 3.79
C GLU A 177 16.55 0.35 3.67
N ILE A 178 16.99 1.27 4.54
CA ILE A 178 16.56 2.68 4.47
C ILE A 178 17.10 3.33 3.20
N GLU A 179 18.37 3.16 2.92
CA GLU A 179 19.00 3.71 1.73
C GLU A 179 18.35 3.17 0.45
N ALA A 180 18.25 1.84 0.34
CA ALA A 180 17.60 1.20 -0.79
C ALA A 180 16.13 1.60 -0.95
N GLY A 181 15.40 1.69 0.16
CA GLY A 181 14.00 2.11 0.16
C GLY A 181 13.82 3.56 -0.31
N ARG A 182 14.72 4.47 0.07
CA ARG A 182 14.74 5.86 -0.39
C ARG A 182 14.98 5.94 -1.90
N GLU A 183 15.93 5.16 -2.42
CA GLU A 183 16.23 5.09 -3.85
C GLU A 183 15.06 4.49 -4.65
N VAL A 184 14.48 3.39 -4.18
CA VAL A 184 13.29 2.79 -4.81
C VAL A 184 12.10 3.72 -4.76
N GLY A 185 11.84 4.35 -3.61
CA GLY A 185 10.66 5.16 -3.37
C GLY A 185 10.58 6.43 -4.19
N ARG A 186 11.70 6.98 -4.66
CA ARG A 186 11.72 8.21 -5.49
C ARG A 186 11.35 7.98 -6.96
N HIS A 187 11.28 6.71 -7.43
CA HIS A 187 10.82 6.42 -8.78
C HIS A 187 9.34 6.73 -8.96
N TYR A 188 9.00 7.49 -9.98
CA TYR A 188 7.64 7.96 -10.22
C TYR A 188 6.63 6.85 -10.53
N CYS A 189 7.09 5.69 -10.98
CA CYS A 189 6.25 4.51 -11.19
C CYS A 189 5.82 3.83 -9.88
N MET A 190 6.52 4.10 -8.76
CA MET A 190 6.19 3.49 -7.47
C MET A 190 4.91 4.05 -6.90
N THR A 191 3.90 3.19 -6.72
CA THR A 191 2.69 3.54 -5.98
C THR A 191 2.87 3.31 -4.49
N HIS A 192 3.62 2.30 -4.15
CA HIS A 192 4.00 1.95 -2.78
C HIS A 192 5.43 1.44 -2.77
N ALA A 193 6.19 1.84 -1.77
CA ALA A 193 7.50 1.26 -1.47
C ALA A 193 7.64 1.07 0.04
N TYR A 194 8.16 -0.10 0.44
CA TYR A 194 8.19 -0.52 1.84
C TYR A 194 9.51 -1.20 2.21
N TRP A 195 9.92 -1.05 3.45
CA TRP A 195 10.76 -2.01 4.13
C TRP A 195 9.87 -3.02 4.87
N ARG A 196 9.93 -4.28 4.43
CA ARG A 196 9.22 -5.42 5.04
C ARG A 196 10.12 -6.65 4.96
N GLU A 197 10.22 -7.42 6.01
CA GLU A 197 11.05 -8.63 6.02
C GLU A 197 10.28 -9.85 5.52
N GLY A 198 10.68 -10.37 4.37
CA GLY A 198 10.11 -11.60 3.79
C GLY A 198 10.54 -12.85 4.52
N GLY A 199 11.77 -12.88 5.05
CA GLY A 199 12.35 -14.06 5.69
C GLY A 199 12.85 -15.11 4.70
N PRO A 200 13.31 -16.26 5.20
CA PRO A 200 14.00 -17.29 4.39
C PRO A 200 13.18 -17.80 3.22
N GLU A 201 11.86 -17.96 3.40
CA GLU A 201 10.94 -18.45 2.37
C GLU A 201 10.88 -17.53 1.15
N PHE A 202 11.26 -16.24 1.32
CA PHE A 202 11.35 -15.24 0.29
C PHE A 202 12.79 -14.80 0.01
N LYS A 203 13.79 -15.63 0.32
CA LYS A 203 15.22 -15.27 0.14
C LYS A 203 15.60 -13.97 0.87
N ASN A 204 14.99 -13.73 2.04
CA ASN A 204 15.22 -12.56 2.89
C ASN A 204 15.02 -11.20 2.19
N VAL A 205 14.12 -11.13 1.19
CA VAL A 205 13.75 -9.84 0.61
C VAL A 205 13.29 -8.89 1.72
N ASN A 206 13.75 -7.64 1.65
CA ASN A 206 13.50 -6.65 2.69
C ASN A 206 13.08 -5.28 2.13
N VAL A 207 13.22 -5.03 0.83
CA VAL A 207 12.63 -3.89 0.14
C VAL A 207 11.60 -4.39 -0.87
N MET A 208 10.43 -3.76 -0.88
CA MET A 208 9.32 -4.13 -1.76
C MET A 208 8.68 -2.89 -2.35
N GLY A 209 8.22 -2.98 -3.59
CA GLY A 209 7.55 -1.87 -4.26
C GLY A 209 6.43 -2.33 -5.18
N VAL A 210 5.37 -1.53 -5.27
CA VAL A 210 4.21 -1.80 -6.12
C VAL A 210 4.19 -0.86 -7.31
N VAL A 211 4.05 -1.43 -8.49
CA VAL A 211 3.90 -0.72 -9.77
C VAL A 211 2.66 -1.22 -10.49
N HIS A 212 1.97 -0.30 -11.14
CA HIS A 212 0.83 -0.61 -12.00
C HIS A 212 1.13 -0.20 -13.43
N GLY A 213 0.59 -0.93 -14.40
CA GLY A 213 0.76 -0.61 -15.81
C GLY A 213 -0.31 -1.22 -16.70
N THR A 214 -0.33 -0.78 -17.95
CA THR A 214 -1.22 -1.31 -18.99
C THR A 214 -0.58 -2.46 -19.76
N GLU A 215 0.76 -2.46 -19.85
CA GLU A 215 1.54 -3.44 -20.58
C GLU A 215 2.59 -4.07 -19.64
N LYS A 216 2.73 -5.40 -19.72
CA LYS A 216 3.66 -6.17 -18.86
C LYS A 216 5.12 -5.79 -19.11
N GLU A 217 5.47 -5.60 -20.35
CA GLU A 217 6.81 -5.22 -20.80
C GLU A 217 7.22 -3.86 -20.23
N SER A 218 6.31 -2.89 -20.20
CA SER A 218 6.56 -1.57 -19.60
C SER A 218 6.81 -1.68 -18.09
N VAL A 219 6.02 -2.51 -17.39
CA VAL A 219 6.22 -2.74 -15.95
C VAL A 219 7.58 -3.38 -15.68
N LEU A 220 8.00 -4.34 -16.51
CA LEU A 220 9.32 -4.99 -16.38
C LEU A 220 10.46 -4.03 -16.75
N ALA A 221 10.26 -3.12 -17.71
CA ALA A 221 11.25 -2.08 -18.04
C ALA A 221 11.47 -1.12 -16.85
N HIS A 222 10.42 -0.72 -16.15
CA HIS A 222 10.54 0.02 -14.89
C HIS A 222 11.33 -0.78 -13.84
N LYS A 223 11.04 -2.09 -13.69
CA LYS A 223 11.80 -2.95 -12.77
C LYS A 223 13.29 -2.96 -13.10
N ALA A 224 13.63 -3.17 -14.37
CA ALA A 224 15.03 -3.20 -14.84
C ALA A 224 15.74 -1.86 -14.59
N ALA A 225 15.06 -0.74 -14.83
CA ALA A 225 15.61 0.59 -14.58
C ALA A 225 15.89 0.83 -13.08
N ILE A 226 15.01 0.34 -12.18
CA ILE A 226 15.24 0.43 -10.74
C ILE A 226 16.41 -0.46 -10.32
N ASP A 227 16.50 -1.69 -10.83
CA ASP A 227 17.61 -2.61 -10.54
C ASP A 227 18.96 -1.99 -10.93
N LYS A 228 19.03 -1.42 -12.14
CA LYS A 228 20.22 -0.69 -12.62
C LYS A 228 20.54 0.49 -11.70
N HIS A 229 19.56 1.26 -11.32
CA HIS A 229 19.74 2.41 -10.44
C HIS A 229 20.25 2.00 -9.04
N LEU A 230 19.73 0.93 -8.44
CA LEU A 230 20.27 0.40 -7.18
C LEU A 230 21.73 0.01 -7.30
N GLN A 231 22.11 -0.63 -8.42
CA GLN A 231 23.51 -0.97 -8.72
C GLN A 231 24.38 0.29 -8.86
N GLU A 232 23.92 1.30 -9.60
CA GLU A 232 24.61 2.60 -9.76
C GLU A 232 24.80 3.34 -8.44
N ALA A 233 23.83 3.20 -7.51
CA ALA A 233 23.93 3.71 -6.14
C ALA A 233 24.81 2.86 -5.20
N GLY A 234 25.48 1.82 -5.73
CA GLY A 234 26.33 0.92 -4.95
C GLY A 234 25.55 0.03 -3.97
N ILE A 235 24.27 -0.21 -4.23
CA ILE A 235 23.43 -1.07 -3.39
C ILE A 235 23.39 -2.47 -4.02
N GLU A 236 24.04 -3.41 -3.35
CA GLU A 236 24.02 -4.81 -3.76
C GLU A 236 22.62 -5.41 -3.59
N VAL A 237 22.14 -6.11 -4.61
CA VAL A 237 20.89 -6.87 -4.57
C VAL A 237 21.20 -8.34 -4.74
N SER A 238 21.15 -9.11 -3.67
CA SER A 238 21.47 -10.54 -3.68
C SER A 238 20.36 -11.40 -4.29
N TYR A 239 19.11 -10.92 -4.28
CA TYR A 239 17.97 -11.59 -4.87
C TYR A 239 16.88 -10.57 -5.22
N THR A 240 16.18 -10.83 -6.32
CA THR A 240 15.02 -10.04 -6.75
C THR A 240 14.02 -10.90 -7.50
N ASN A 241 12.74 -10.54 -7.42
CA ASN A 241 11.67 -11.16 -8.22
C ASN A 241 10.48 -10.24 -8.39
N VAL A 242 9.48 -10.71 -9.15
CA VAL A 242 8.22 -10.01 -9.41
C VAL A 242 7.05 -10.94 -9.11
N PHE A 243 6.10 -10.43 -8.31
CA PHE A 243 4.81 -11.05 -8.10
C PHE A 243 3.73 -10.27 -8.84
N TRP A 244 2.99 -10.94 -9.70
CA TRP A 244 1.88 -10.36 -10.45
C TRP A 244 0.58 -10.47 -9.66
N GLY A 245 -0.13 -9.36 -9.51
CA GLY A 245 -1.45 -9.33 -8.93
C GLY A 245 -2.50 -9.89 -9.89
N GLY A 246 -3.31 -10.79 -9.36
CA GLY A 246 -4.50 -11.34 -10.02
C GLY A 246 -5.79 -10.71 -9.51
N ARG A 247 -6.76 -11.55 -9.16
CA ARG A 247 -7.99 -11.08 -8.53
C ARG A 247 -7.69 -10.35 -7.23
N SER A 248 -8.31 -9.19 -7.06
CA SER A 248 -8.18 -8.42 -5.82
C SER A 248 -9.52 -7.89 -5.36
N GLU A 249 -9.66 -7.81 -4.04
CA GLU A 249 -10.77 -7.17 -3.35
C GLU A 249 -10.15 -6.08 -2.46
N ILE A 250 -10.60 -4.86 -2.66
CA ILE A 250 -10.11 -3.68 -1.94
C ILE A 250 -11.28 -3.07 -1.19
N LYS A 251 -11.11 -2.84 0.10
CA LYS A 251 -12.07 -2.02 0.85
C LYS A 251 -11.78 -0.54 0.58
N PRO A 252 -12.81 0.31 0.48
CA PRO A 252 -12.66 1.73 0.20
C PRO A 252 -11.73 2.44 1.16
N SER A 253 -11.74 2.01 2.41
CA SER A 253 -10.85 2.53 3.44
C SER A 253 -9.91 1.44 3.96
N GLU A 254 -8.62 1.66 3.84
CA GLU A 254 -7.59 0.83 4.45
C GLU A 254 -7.31 1.20 5.92
N ILE A 255 -8.07 2.13 6.48
CA ILE A 255 -7.93 2.52 7.89
C ILE A 255 -8.61 1.46 8.75
N SER A 256 -7.84 0.85 9.64
CA SER A 256 -8.41 -0.06 10.64
C SER A 256 -9.23 0.70 11.66
N PRO A 257 -10.32 0.12 12.12
CA PRO A 257 -11.00 0.63 13.29
C PRO A 257 -10.11 0.54 14.53
#